data_8215856ae2cf453548537b25efd61a49
#
_entry.id   8215856ae2cf453548537b25efd61a49
#
_cell.length_a   1.000
_cell.length_b   1.000
_cell.length_c   1.000
_cell.angle_alpha   90.00
_cell.angle_beta   90.00
_cell.angle_gamma   90.00
#
_symmetry.space_group_name_H-M   'P 1'
#
loop_
_entity.id
_entity.type
_entity.pdbx_description
1 polymer ?
#
loop_
_entity_poly.entity_id
_entity_poly.type
_entity_poly.pdbx_seq_one_letter_code
_entity_poly.pdbx_strand_id
1 'polypeptide(L)'
;MAAAVAEVPAGERGATRVADRVVAKIAAQAAREALRTAAPDTRTDAHASVTIRRRDDRQSLGEAHVRVAVELGYPSDIGAQCGTVRYQVAERVRALAGMEVPDVAVEVERLHSPLEESAGRERVR
;
A
#
# COMPACT_ATOMS: atom_id res chain seq x y z
N MET A 1 29.00 19.05 15.54
CA MET A 1 27.59 18.93 15.18
C MET A 1 27.37 18.05 13.98
N ALA A 2 28.04 18.36 12.88
CA ALA A 2 27.92 17.54 11.69
C ALA A 2 28.42 16.09 11.89
N ALA A 3 29.35 15.90 12.80
CA ALA A 3 29.90 14.56 13.10
C ALA A 3 28.86 13.58 13.60
N ALA A 4 27.84 14.06 14.30
CA ALA A 4 26.78 13.20 14.80
C ALA A 4 25.94 12.58 13.70
N VAL A 5 25.94 13.19 12.51
CA VAL A 5 25.15 12.74 11.36
C VAL A 5 25.89 11.68 10.56
N ALA A 6 27.21 11.63 10.67
CA ALA A 6 28.03 10.70 9.89
C ALA A 6 27.94 9.26 10.37
N GLU A 7 27.59 9.05 11.63
CA GLU A 7 27.45 7.73 12.20
C GLU A 7 26.01 7.25 12.08
N VAL A 8 25.83 5.96 11.88
CA VAL A 8 24.52 5.35 11.87
C VAL A 8 24.26 4.73 13.23
N PRO A 9 23.72 5.48 14.16
CA PRO A 9 23.46 4.96 15.49
C PRO A 9 22.35 3.92 15.49
N ALA A 10 22.26 3.14 16.54
CA ALA A 10 21.23 2.14 16.68
C ALA A 10 19.82 2.73 16.56
N GLY A 11 19.65 3.99 16.97
CA GLY A 11 18.38 4.69 16.83
C GLY A 11 17.93 4.87 15.39
N GLU A 12 18.87 5.11 14.47
CA GLU A 12 18.54 5.24 13.05
C GLU A 12 18.13 3.90 12.44
N ARG A 13 18.71 2.80 12.89
CA ARG A 13 18.29 1.48 12.44
C ARG A 13 16.89 1.17 12.93
N GLY A 14 16.53 1.58 14.16
CA GLY A 14 15.19 1.48 14.69
C GLY A 14 14.22 2.39 13.93
N ALA A 15 14.65 3.59 13.57
CA ALA A 15 13.87 4.53 12.79
C ALA A 15 13.57 3.99 11.38
N THR A 16 14.51 3.24 10.79
CA THR A 16 14.28 2.60 9.49
C THR A 16 13.13 1.60 9.56
N ARG A 17 13.05 0.81 10.62
CA ARG A 17 11.94 -0.13 10.82
C ARG A 17 10.61 0.60 10.99
N VAL A 18 10.61 1.70 11.73
CA VAL A 18 9.43 2.52 11.91
C VAL A 18 9.00 3.09 10.57
N ALA A 19 9.97 3.53 9.75
CA ALA A 19 9.70 4.05 8.42
C ALA A 19 9.03 3.01 7.52
N ASP A 20 9.48 1.75 7.55
CA ASP A 20 8.86 0.67 6.78
C ASP A 20 7.37 0.52 7.15
N ARG A 21 7.07 0.53 8.43
CA ARG A 21 5.69 0.43 8.91
C ARG A 21 4.86 1.63 8.52
N VAL A 22 5.45 2.82 8.61
CA VAL A 22 4.77 4.05 8.23
C VAL A 22 4.46 4.04 6.74
N VAL A 23 5.44 3.66 5.92
CA VAL A 23 5.24 3.58 4.47
C VAL A 23 4.17 2.53 4.13
N ALA A 24 4.17 1.39 4.81
CA ALA A 24 3.14 0.38 4.62
C ALA A 24 1.75 0.91 4.96
N LYS A 25 1.62 1.70 6.02
CA LYS A 25 0.35 2.33 6.39
C LYS A 25 -0.10 3.36 5.35
N ILE A 26 0.84 4.16 4.86
CA ILE A 26 0.56 5.12 3.78
C ILE A 26 0.04 4.38 2.55
N ALA A 27 0.72 3.31 2.17
CA ALA A 27 0.34 2.52 1.00
C ALA A 27 -1.04 1.88 1.16
N ALA A 28 -1.32 1.27 2.31
CA ALA A 28 -2.60 0.65 2.59
C ALA A 28 -3.74 1.67 2.57
N GLN A 29 -3.53 2.82 3.18
CA GLN A 29 -4.53 3.88 3.20
C GLN A 29 -4.80 4.43 1.81
N ALA A 30 -3.75 4.67 1.04
CA ALA A 30 -3.89 5.14 -0.34
C ALA A 30 -4.67 4.13 -1.19
N ALA A 31 -4.39 2.84 -1.01
CA ALA A 31 -5.10 1.79 -1.74
C ALA A 31 -6.58 1.75 -1.36
N ARG A 32 -6.89 1.84 -0.07
CA ARG A 32 -8.28 1.85 0.39
C ARG A 32 -9.05 3.05 -0.13
N GLU A 33 -8.44 4.23 -0.11
CA GLU A 33 -9.05 5.44 -0.65
C GLU A 33 -9.29 5.32 -2.16
N ALA A 34 -8.31 4.81 -2.88
CA ALA A 34 -8.44 4.59 -4.32
C ALA A 34 -9.63 3.68 -4.64
N LEU A 35 -9.78 2.59 -3.88
CA LEU A 35 -10.87 1.66 -4.09
C LEU A 35 -12.23 2.24 -3.72
N ARG A 36 -12.31 3.01 -2.63
CA ARG A 36 -13.55 3.68 -2.26
C ARG A 36 -14.02 4.67 -3.32
N THR A 37 -13.07 5.38 -3.92
CA THR A 37 -13.39 6.33 -4.99
C THR A 37 -13.80 5.61 -6.28
N ALA A 38 -13.07 4.55 -6.63
CA ALA A 38 -13.32 3.82 -7.88
C ALA A 38 -14.58 2.96 -7.83
N ALA A 39 -14.93 2.45 -6.64
CA ALA A 39 -16.06 1.52 -6.49
C ALA A 39 -16.78 1.80 -5.16
N PRO A 40 -17.49 2.95 -5.05
CA PRO A 40 -18.06 3.38 -3.78
C PRO A 40 -19.18 2.48 -3.24
N ASP A 41 -19.85 1.76 -4.11
CA ASP A 41 -20.99 0.93 -3.73
C ASP A 41 -20.64 -0.53 -3.50
N THR A 42 -19.35 -0.87 -3.55
CA THR A 42 -18.92 -2.24 -3.37
C THR A 42 -18.03 -2.38 -2.15
N ARG A 43 -18.02 -3.59 -1.61
CA ARG A 43 -17.16 -3.91 -0.49
C ARG A 43 -15.73 -4.06 -0.99
N THR A 44 -14.84 -3.23 -0.47
CA THR A 44 -13.42 -3.27 -0.82
C THR A 44 -12.56 -3.18 0.42
N ASP A 45 -11.36 -3.70 0.36
CA ASP A 45 -10.37 -3.54 1.41
C ASP A 45 -8.98 -3.72 0.80
N ALA A 46 -7.96 -3.31 1.54
CA ALA A 46 -6.58 -3.44 1.11
C ALA A 46 -5.64 -3.51 2.31
N HIS A 47 -4.61 -4.30 2.15
CA HIS A 47 -3.46 -4.29 3.05
C HIS A 47 -2.20 -4.12 2.22
N ALA A 48 -1.14 -3.60 2.85
CA ALA A 48 0.11 -3.41 2.15
C ALA A 48 1.30 -3.88 2.98
N SER A 49 2.30 -4.38 2.30
CA SER A 49 3.61 -4.62 2.86
C SER A 49 4.64 -3.91 2.01
N VAL A 50 5.69 -3.44 2.65
CA VAL A 50 6.71 -2.63 1.99
C VAL A 50 8.08 -3.14 2.38
N THR A 51 8.95 -3.27 1.37
CA THR A 51 10.36 -3.50 1.58
C THR A 51 11.11 -2.28 1.09
N ILE A 52 11.88 -1.68 1.94
CA ILE A 52 12.67 -0.50 1.58
C ILE A 52 14.10 -0.93 1.33
N ARG A 53 14.63 -0.57 0.16
CA ARG A 53 16.02 -0.77 -0.19
C ARG A 53 16.71 0.56 -0.26
N ARG A 54 17.77 0.71 0.49
CA ARG A 54 18.56 1.93 0.48
C ARG A 54 19.67 1.81 -0.54
N ARG A 55 19.86 2.90 -1.26
CA ARG A 55 21.00 3.03 -2.17
C ARG A 55 22.13 3.75 -1.45
N ASP A 56 23.34 3.52 -1.90
CA ASP A 56 24.51 4.25 -1.42
C ASP A 56 24.50 5.72 -1.83
N ASP A 57 23.57 6.10 -2.69
CA ASP A 57 23.39 7.46 -3.14
C ASP A 57 22.73 8.28 -2.03
N ARG A 58 23.45 9.30 -1.56
CA ARG A 58 23.00 10.18 -0.49
C ARG A 58 21.80 11.05 -0.86
N GLN A 59 21.52 11.19 -2.16
CA GLN A 59 20.41 12.01 -2.62
C GLN A 59 19.09 11.28 -2.60
N SER A 60 19.11 9.98 -2.44
CA SER A 60 17.91 9.17 -2.45
C SER A 60 17.60 8.67 -1.04
N LEU A 61 16.33 8.75 -0.65
CA LEU A 61 15.85 8.17 0.60
C LEU A 61 15.62 6.66 0.49
N GLY A 62 15.83 6.12 -0.71
CA GLY A 62 15.69 4.70 -0.95
C GLY A 62 14.57 4.39 -1.92
N GLU A 63 14.39 3.10 -2.15
CA GLU A 63 13.34 2.58 -3.01
C GLU A 63 12.35 1.78 -2.17
N ALA A 64 11.08 2.10 -2.33
CA ALA A 64 10.00 1.35 -1.69
C ALA A 64 9.42 0.35 -2.68
N HIS A 65 9.56 -0.93 -2.37
CA HIS A 65 8.94 -2.01 -3.12
C HIS A 65 7.65 -2.36 -2.39
N VAL A 66 6.52 -2.08 -3.02
CA VAL A 66 5.22 -2.16 -2.37
C VAL A 66 4.43 -3.34 -2.91
N ARG A 67 3.87 -4.12 -2.01
CA ARG A 67 2.93 -5.17 -2.36
C ARG A 67 1.60 -4.86 -1.69
N VAL A 68 0.52 -4.84 -2.47
CA VAL A 68 -0.81 -4.53 -1.98
C VAL A 68 -1.72 -5.72 -2.26
N ALA A 69 -2.35 -6.23 -1.22
CA ALA A 69 -3.39 -7.25 -1.36
C ALA A 69 -4.74 -6.56 -1.25
N VAL A 70 -5.60 -6.75 -2.23
CA VAL A 70 -6.88 -6.07 -2.31
C VAL A 70 -8.04 -7.05 -2.29
N GLU A 71 -9.15 -6.61 -1.72
CA GLU A 71 -10.44 -7.27 -1.81
C GLU A 71 -11.35 -6.38 -2.64
N LEU A 72 -11.97 -6.94 -3.65
CA LEU A 72 -12.78 -6.20 -4.61
C LEU A 72 -14.18 -6.80 -4.72
N GLY A 73 -15.12 -5.99 -5.19
CA GLY A 73 -16.43 -6.48 -5.55
C GLY A 73 -16.40 -7.22 -6.88
N TYR A 74 -17.35 -8.12 -7.08
CA TYR A 74 -17.50 -8.85 -8.33
C TYR A 74 -18.98 -8.96 -8.69
N PRO A 75 -19.39 -8.68 -9.91
CA PRO A 75 -18.54 -8.22 -11.02
C PRO A 75 -18.16 -6.75 -10.89
N SER A 76 -16.96 -6.41 -11.35
CA SER A 76 -16.48 -5.03 -11.38
C SER A 76 -15.31 -4.93 -12.35
N ASP A 77 -14.87 -3.73 -12.64
CA ASP A 77 -13.71 -3.53 -13.50
C ASP A 77 -12.43 -3.70 -12.66
N ILE A 78 -12.01 -4.94 -12.53
CA ILE A 78 -10.87 -5.32 -11.70
C ILE A 78 -9.58 -4.67 -12.20
N GLY A 79 -9.35 -4.69 -13.51
CA GLY A 79 -8.16 -4.11 -14.10
C GLY A 79 -8.03 -2.62 -13.84
N ALA A 80 -9.12 -1.88 -14.00
CA ALA A 80 -9.14 -0.44 -13.75
C ALA A 80 -8.90 -0.13 -12.28
N GLN A 81 -9.51 -0.88 -11.37
CA GLN A 81 -9.32 -0.69 -9.93
C GLN A 81 -7.87 -0.95 -9.51
N CYS A 82 -7.29 -2.03 -10.01
CA CYS A 82 -5.88 -2.33 -9.71
C CYS A 82 -4.94 -1.27 -10.27
N GLY A 83 -5.23 -0.74 -11.45
CA GLY A 83 -4.46 0.36 -12.04
C GLY A 83 -4.53 1.62 -11.20
N THR A 84 -5.72 1.96 -10.71
CA THR A 84 -5.90 3.11 -9.83
C THR A 84 -5.15 2.95 -8.52
N VAL A 85 -5.19 1.75 -7.94
CA VAL A 85 -4.44 1.44 -6.73
C VAL A 85 -2.95 1.63 -6.95
N ARG A 86 -2.41 1.06 -8.04
CA ARG A 86 -0.98 1.20 -8.34
C ARG A 86 -0.56 2.66 -8.45
N TYR A 87 -1.32 3.44 -9.18
CA TYR A 87 -1.01 4.85 -9.38
C TYR A 87 -1.07 5.62 -8.07
N GLN A 88 -2.15 5.49 -7.33
CA GLN A 88 -2.33 6.25 -6.09
C GLN A 88 -1.34 5.87 -5.00
N VAL A 89 -1.05 4.59 -4.87
CA VAL A 89 -0.06 4.13 -3.90
C VAL A 89 1.31 4.70 -4.22
N ALA A 90 1.74 4.61 -5.48
CA ALA A 90 3.03 5.13 -5.89
C ALA A 90 3.13 6.64 -5.64
N GLU A 91 2.11 7.38 -6.05
CA GLU A 91 2.08 8.83 -5.86
C GLU A 91 2.11 9.24 -4.39
N ARG A 92 1.31 8.56 -3.57
CA ARG A 92 1.21 8.89 -2.15
C ARG A 92 2.50 8.60 -1.41
N VAL A 93 3.13 7.46 -1.70
CA VAL A 93 4.40 7.09 -1.07
C VAL A 93 5.50 8.08 -1.49
N ARG A 94 5.56 8.44 -2.77
CA ARG A 94 6.52 9.44 -3.23
C ARG A 94 6.32 10.78 -2.54
N ALA A 95 5.07 11.22 -2.44
CA ALA A 95 4.75 12.53 -1.89
C ALA A 95 5.03 12.60 -0.38
N LEU A 96 4.67 11.57 0.37
CA LEU A 96 4.73 11.61 1.83
C LEU A 96 6.03 11.05 2.39
N ALA A 97 6.63 10.06 1.74
CA ALA A 97 7.85 9.43 2.21
C ALA A 97 9.10 9.88 1.45
N GLY A 98 8.94 10.54 0.33
CA GLY A 98 10.07 11.03 -0.47
C GLY A 98 10.89 9.92 -1.10
N MET A 99 10.34 8.74 -1.25
CA MET A 99 11.02 7.58 -1.79
C MET A 99 10.63 7.32 -3.23
N GLU A 100 11.53 6.70 -3.99
CA GLU A 100 11.19 6.18 -5.28
C GLU A 100 10.36 4.91 -5.12
N VAL A 101 9.39 4.71 -5.99
CA VAL A 101 8.54 3.53 -5.97
C VAL A 101 8.65 2.86 -7.33
N PRO A 102 9.63 1.97 -7.52
CA PRO A 102 9.85 1.36 -8.84
C PRO A 102 8.75 0.39 -9.23
N ASP A 103 8.08 -0.22 -8.26
CA ASP A 103 7.01 -1.14 -8.55
C ASP A 103 5.99 -1.18 -7.42
N VAL A 104 4.73 -1.40 -7.80
CA VAL A 104 3.65 -1.71 -6.88
C VAL A 104 2.98 -2.97 -7.41
N ALA A 105 3.14 -4.07 -6.70
CA ALA A 105 2.49 -5.32 -7.05
C ALA A 105 1.11 -5.36 -6.39
N VAL A 106 0.07 -5.55 -7.17
CA VAL A 106 -1.30 -5.64 -6.66
C VAL A 106 -1.80 -7.06 -6.85
N GLU A 107 -2.21 -7.69 -5.75
CA GLU A 107 -2.78 -9.03 -5.77
C GLU A 107 -4.24 -8.95 -5.36
N VAL A 108 -5.12 -9.56 -6.14
CA VAL A 108 -6.52 -9.68 -5.76
C VAL A 108 -6.65 -10.90 -4.87
N GLU A 109 -6.86 -10.65 -3.60
CA GLU A 109 -6.90 -11.70 -2.59
C GLU A 109 -8.30 -12.29 -2.45
N ARG A 110 -9.31 -11.48 -2.66
CA ARG A 110 -10.69 -11.89 -2.49
C ARG A 110 -11.63 -11.08 -3.36
N LEU A 111 -12.66 -11.75 -3.88
CA LEU A 111 -13.74 -11.11 -4.62
C LEU A 111 -15.03 -11.33 -3.83
N HIS A 112 -15.78 -10.24 -3.64
CA HIS A 112 -17.05 -10.27 -2.92
C HIS A 112 -18.19 -10.14 -3.92
N SER A 113 -19.03 -11.16 -4.01
CA SER A 113 -20.20 -11.09 -4.88
C SER A 113 -21.45 -10.83 -4.05
N PRO A 114 -22.45 -10.12 -4.59
CA PRO A 114 -23.71 -9.92 -3.89
C PRO A 114 -24.41 -11.21 -3.53
N LEU A 115 -24.25 -12.24 -4.36
CA LEU A 115 -24.84 -13.56 -4.10
C LEU A 115 -24.25 -14.23 -2.87
N GLU A 116 -22.94 -14.15 -2.71
CA GLU A 116 -22.27 -14.71 -1.55
C GLU A 116 -22.67 -13.98 -0.27
N GLU A 117 -22.78 -12.69 -0.34
CA GLU A 117 -23.20 -11.89 0.81
C GLU A 117 -24.63 -12.20 1.21
N SER A 118 -25.54 -12.34 0.25
CA SER A 118 -26.91 -12.75 0.51
C SER A 118 -26.99 -14.13 1.12
N ALA A 119 -26.28 -15.11 0.56
CA ALA A 119 -26.25 -16.47 1.10
C ALA A 119 -25.69 -16.49 2.52
N GLY A 120 -24.66 -15.70 2.78
CA GLY A 120 -24.09 -15.58 4.11
C GLY A 120 -25.08 -15.03 5.12
N ARG A 121 -25.84 -14.03 4.75
CA ARG A 121 -26.87 -13.46 5.62
C ARG A 121 -27.99 -14.44 5.91
N GLU A 122 -28.40 -15.20 4.92
CA GLU A 122 -29.44 -16.20 5.11
C GLU A 122 -29.00 -17.32 6.06
N ARG A 123 -27.72 -17.70 5.99
CA ARG A 123 -27.17 -18.74 6.87
C ARG A 123 -27.15 -18.32 8.34
N VAL A 124 -27.05 -17.04 8.59
CA VAL A 124 -26.97 -16.52 9.96
C VAL A 124 -28.34 -16.50 10.64
N ARG A 125 -29.40 -16.61 9.88
CA ARG A 125 -30.74 -16.71 10.43
C ARG A 125 -30.98 -18.14 10.90
#